data_9e1e05bcf936a5855f0fd0f4a170c756
#
_entry.id   9e1e05bcf936a5855f0fd0f4a170c756
#
_cell.length_a   1.000
_cell.length_b   1.000
_cell.length_c   1.000
_cell.angle_alpha   90.00
_cell.angle_beta   90.00
_cell.angle_gamma   90.00
#
_symmetry.space_group_name_H-M   'P 1'
#
loop_
_entity.id
_entity.type
_entity.pdbx_description
1 polymer ?
#
loop_
_entity_poly.entity_id
_entity_poly.type
_entity_poly.pdbx_seq_one_letter_code
_entity_poly.pdbx_strand_id
1 'polypeptide(L)'
;MGRTEEMQENEEFPFWHALCYLDRTCKQMRKSGGGIEMAKKTIITIATTGAWPTKENNPNVPMTPAEISEDVYDCWKAGAAVAHLHMRDDNGKGTMDTEKFRQTKELLEKNHPDCDIILNMTTSGDASATEETRMRHLIELRPEMGTFDCGSMNWMHSSLFINSPQFLEKLGQTMQDIHVKPEVECFDPGMIANAAYYVKKGVLKAPVHFQFCMGCANGIPGSAKNLVFMKETMEQLCPGSTWSTFGVGHSAMETMYTALALGGHIRVGMEDNVMYAKGQLAESNRQFVERAARVIREYGNEVATPDEAREILGLAPRK
;
A
#
# COMPACT_ATOMS: atom_id res chain seq x y z
N MET A 1 -70.46 -31.15 10.54
CA MET A 1 -70.21 -30.16 9.53
C MET A 1 -68.87 -29.51 9.90
N GLY A 2 -67.86 -29.92 9.48
CA GLY A 2 -66.88 -30.16 8.54
C GLY A 2 -66.49 -28.93 7.74
N ARG A 3 -65.29 -28.36 7.99
CA ARG A 3 -64.43 -27.70 6.98
C ARG A 3 -62.98 -27.89 7.38
N THR A 4 -62.32 -28.60 6.53
CA THR A 4 -60.87 -28.80 6.45
C THR A 4 -60.19 -27.53 6.01
N GLU A 5 -59.25 -27.03 6.79
CA GLU A 5 -58.30 -25.97 6.37
C GLU A 5 -57.16 -26.64 5.60
N GLU A 6 -57.04 -26.22 4.35
CA GLU A 6 -55.92 -26.54 3.46
C GLU A 6 -54.63 -25.84 3.97
N MET A 7 -53.62 -26.61 4.23
CA MET A 7 -52.26 -26.10 4.45
C MET A 7 -51.70 -25.60 3.12
N GLN A 8 -51.34 -24.34 3.08
CA GLN A 8 -50.54 -23.75 1.98
C GLN A 8 -49.13 -24.30 2.01
N GLU A 9 -48.71 -24.89 0.90
CA GLU A 9 -47.37 -25.33 0.63
C GLU A 9 -46.39 -24.14 0.66
N ASN A 10 -45.31 -24.35 1.43
CA ASN A 10 -44.14 -23.46 1.42
C ASN A 10 -43.50 -23.52 0.05
N GLU A 11 -43.41 -22.37 -0.60
CA GLU A 11 -42.53 -22.16 -1.77
C GLU A 11 -41.07 -22.33 -1.31
N GLU A 12 -40.49 -23.47 -1.51
CA GLU A 12 -39.04 -23.69 -1.47
C GLU A 12 -38.40 -22.84 -2.57
N PHE A 13 -37.65 -21.83 -2.18
CA PHE A 13 -36.75 -21.06 -3.09
C PHE A 13 -35.77 -22.07 -3.70
N PRO A 14 -35.78 -22.32 -5.01
CA PRO A 14 -34.96 -23.37 -5.57
C PRO A 14 -33.51 -22.95 -5.61
N PHE A 15 -32.74 -23.55 -4.73
CA PHE A 15 -31.26 -23.48 -4.68
C PHE A 15 -30.62 -23.75 -6.05
N TRP A 16 -31.28 -24.41 -6.96
CA TRP A 16 -30.90 -24.71 -8.33
C TRP A 16 -30.83 -23.47 -9.25
N HIS A 17 -31.60 -22.40 -8.99
CA HIS A 17 -31.51 -21.19 -9.80
C HIS A 17 -30.23 -20.38 -9.54
N ALA A 18 -29.71 -20.40 -8.31
CA ALA A 18 -28.42 -19.76 -7.98
C ALA A 18 -27.25 -20.50 -8.64
N LEU A 19 -27.28 -21.84 -8.67
CA LEU A 19 -26.29 -22.67 -9.35
C LEU A 19 -26.29 -22.47 -10.87
N CYS A 20 -27.47 -22.34 -11.50
CA CYS A 20 -27.59 -22.05 -12.94
C CYS A 20 -27.11 -20.64 -13.31
N TYR A 21 -27.26 -19.65 -12.42
CA TYR A 21 -26.73 -18.31 -12.65
C TYR A 21 -25.20 -18.29 -12.60
N LEU A 22 -24.60 -18.99 -11.63
CA LEU A 22 -23.15 -19.16 -11.51
C LEU A 22 -22.57 -19.95 -12.71
N ASP A 23 -23.26 -21.00 -13.18
CA ASP A 23 -22.82 -21.79 -14.35
C ASP A 23 -22.91 -20.99 -15.66
N ARG A 24 -23.91 -20.14 -15.83
CA ARG A 24 -24.01 -19.24 -17.01
C ARG A 24 -22.92 -18.18 -17.02
N THR A 25 -22.61 -17.60 -15.85
CA THR A 25 -21.54 -16.62 -15.70
C THR A 25 -20.17 -17.28 -15.94
N CYS A 26 -19.96 -18.47 -15.43
CA CYS A 26 -18.75 -19.27 -15.65
C CYS A 26 -18.59 -19.74 -17.12
N LYS A 27 -19.70 -20.06 -17.81
CA LYS A 27 -19.70 -20.43 -19.24
C LYS A 27 -19.49 -19.22 -20.15
N GLN A 28 -19.94 -18.03 -19.72
CA GLN A 28 -19.71 -16.77 -20.45
C GLN A 28 -18.27 -16.33 -20.35
N MET A 29 -17.63 -16.51 -19.18
CA MET A 29 -16.18 -16.29 -18.98
C MET A 29 -15.32 -17.31 -19.78
N ARG A 30 -15.79 -18.54 -19.96
CA ARG A 30 -15.07 -19.55 -20.78
C ARG A 30 -15.22 -19.37 -22.29
N LYS A 31 -16.12 -18.53 -22.78
CA LYS A 31 -16.32 -18.26 -24.21
C LYS A 31 -15.53 -17.07 -24.76
N SER A 32 -14.89 -16.28 -23.90
CA SER A 32 -13.93 -15.27 -24.32
C SER A 32 -12.55 -15.93 -24.53
N GLY A 33 -12.31 -16.46 -25.70
CA GLY A 33 -11.01 -16.79 -26.31
C GLY A 33 -10.04 -17.58 -25.45
N GLY A 34 -9.64 -18.79 -25.88
CA GLY A 34 -8.58 -19.60 -25.29
C GLY A 34 -7.19 -18.97 -25.40
N GLY A 35 -7.01 -17.80 -24.82
CA GLY A 35 -5.71 -17.27 -24.41
C GLY A 35 -5.42 -17.79 -23.01
N ILE A 36 -4.24 -18.32 -22.78
CA ILE A 36 -3.72 -18.54 -21.42
C ILE A 36 -3.81 -17.18 -20.74
N GLU A 37 -4.75 -17.04 -19.77
CA GLU A 37 -4.84 -15.82 -18.95
C GLU A 37 -3.50 -15.72 -18.22
N MET A 38 -2.67 -14.75 -18.61
CA MET A 38 -1.37 -14.57 -17.99
C MET A 38 -1.59 -14.29 -16.51
N ALA A 39 -0.84 -14.97 -15.65
CA ALA A 39 -0.92 -14.79 -14.20
C ALA A 39 -0.76 -13.29 -13.85
N LYS A 40 -1.65 -12.76 -13.02
CA LYS A 40 -1.62 -11.35 -12.66
C LYS A 40 -0.37 -11.02 -11.87
N LYS A 41 0.33 -9.95 -12.25
CA LYS A 41 1.48 -9.44 -11.51
C LYS A 41 1.04 -8.66 -10.27
N THR A 42 1.58 -9.02 -9.12
CA THR A 42 1.29 -8.36 -7.84
C THR A 42 2.55 -7.73 -7.28
N ILE A 43 2.52 -6.42 -7.06
CA ILE A 43 3.62 -5.65 -6.48
C ILE A 43 3.69 -5.94 -4.97
N ILE A 44 4.90 -6.14 -4.45
CA ILE A 44 5.19 -6.13 -3.02
C ILE A 44 5.92 -4.83 -2.71
N THR A 45 5.32 -3.98 -1.89
CA THR A 45 5.97 -2.83 -1.26
C THR A 45 6.47 -3.22 0.11
N ILE A 46 7.75 -2.97 0.40
CA ILE A 46 8.32 -3.12 1.74
C ILE A 46 8.39 -1.77 2.46
N ALA A 47 7.83 -1.70 3.65
CA ALA A 47 7.92 -0.55 4.56
C ALA A 47 8.82 -0.93 5.74
N THR A 48 10.09 -0.50 5.67
CA THR A 48 11.15 -1.08 6.50
C THR A 48 11.14 -0.60 7.94
N THR A 49 10.99 0.70 8.16
CA THR A 49 11.36 1.38 9.42
C THR A 49 10.19 2.10 10.07
N GLY A 50 9.42 2.88 9.28
CA GLY A 50 8.38 3.76 9.77
C GLY A 50 8.86 4.89 10.67
N ALA A 51 7.94 5.68 11.22
CA ALA A 51 8.23 6.75 12.17
C ALA A 51 8.07 6.32 13.65
N TRP A 52 7.40 5.21 13.93
CA TRP A 52 6.97 4.81 15.28
C TRP A 52 7.69 3.60 15.87
N PRO A 53 7.88 2.46 15.19
CA PRO A 53 8.51 1.29 15.78
C PRO A 53 9.93 1.62 16.25
N THR A 54 10.31 1.12 17.41
CA THR A 54 11.66 1.28 17.98
C THR A 54 12.34 -0.08 18.16
N LYS A 55 13.64 -0.08 18.44
CA LYS A 55 14.36 -1.31 18.81
C LYS A 55 13.86 -1.94 20.11
N GLU A 56 13.13 -1.19 20.94
CA GLU A 56 12.44 -1.72 22.12
C GLU A 56 11.19 -2.54 21.72
N ASN A 57 10.49 -2.13 20.65
CA ASN A 57 9.35 -2.88 20.12
C ASN A 57 9.80 -4.15 19.38
N ASN A 58 10.88 -4.04 18.61
CA ASN A 58 11.55 -5.15 17.96
C ASN A 58 13.03 -4.77 17.67
N PRO A 59 14.02 -5.51 18.22
CA PRO A 59 15.43 -5.17 18.05
C PRO A 59 15.92 -5.21 16.59
N ASN A 60 15.16 -5.85 15.71
CA ASN A 60 15.50 -6.01 14.29
C ASN A 60 14.98 -4.86 13.40
N VAL A 61 14.27 -3.85 13.95
CA VAL A 61 13.86 -2.67 13.17
C VAL A 61 15.11 -1.92 12.70
N PRO A 62 15.32 -1.73 11.38
CA PRO A 62 16.45 -0.94 10.89
C PRO A 62 16.24 0.54 11.19
N MET A 63 17.26 1.23 11.71
CA MET A 63 17.15 2.62 12.18
C MET A 63 18.14 3.55 11.49
N THR A 64 19.32 3.07 11.16
CA THR A 64 20.34 3.88 10.51
C THR A 64 20.29 3.78 8.99
N PRO A 65 20.79 4.77 8.24
CA PRO A 65 20.87 4.67 6.78
C PRO A 65 21.56 3.38 6.28
N ALA A 66 22.57 2.91 6.98
CA ALA A 66 23.25 1.66 6.63
C ALA A 66 22.35 0.43 6.88
N GLU A 67 21.70 0.34 8.05
CA GLU A 67 20.77 -0.76 8.33
C GLU A 67 19.60 -0.76 7.34
N ILE A 68 19.05 0.40 7.01
CA ILE A 68 17.91 0.55 6.08
C ILE A 68 18.34 0.13 4.66
N SER A 69 19.52 0.54 4.18
CA SER A 69 19.98 0.20 2.84
C SER A 69 20.22 -1.31 2.68
N GLU A 70 20.80 -1.98 3.66
CA GLU A 70 21.01 -3.44 3.64
C GLU A 70 19.68 -4.20 3.71
N ASP A 71 18.76 -3.76 4.57
CA ASP A 71 17.44 -4.36 4.73
C ASP A 71 16.59 -4.23 3.44
N VAL A 72 16.65 -3.07 2.78
CA VAL A 72 16.01 -2.84 1.46
C VAL A 72 16.57 -3.82 0.42
N TYR A 73 17.88 -3.99 0.36
CA TYR A 73 18.50 -4.93 -0.58
C TYR A 73 18.07 -6.38 -0.30
N ASP A 74 18.06 -6.81 0.95
CA ASP A 74 17.62 -8.16 1.32
C ASP A 74 16.13 -8.39 0.99
N CYS A 75 15.31 -7.38 1.16
CA CYS A 75 13.90 -7.40 0.77
C CYS A 75 13.71 -7.44 -0.76
N TRP A 76 14.51 -6.70 -1.52
CA TRP A 76 14.53 -6.77 -2.98
C TRP A 76 14.86 -8.17 -3.48
N LYS A 77 15.90 -8.81 -2.95
CA LYS A 77 16.24 -10.21 -3.28
C LYS A 77 15.12 -11.19 -2.95
N ALA A 78 14.28 -10.89 -1.96
CA ALA A 78 13.12 -11.71 -1.60
C ALA A 78 11.90 -11.47 -2.50
N GLY A 79 11.91 -10.41 -3.32
CA GLY A 79 10.87 -10.09 -4.29
C GLY A 79 10.11 -8.78 -4.05
N ALA A 80 10.58 -7.89 -3.18
CA ALA A 80 10.03 -6.55 -3.09
C ALA A 80 10.38 -5.71 -4.32
N ALA A 81 9.39 -5.04 -4.90
CA ALA A 81 9.58 -4.16 -6.06
C ALA A 81 9.62 -2.68 -5.70
N VAL A 82 9.04 -2.30 -4.56
CA VAL A 82 9.00 -0.93 -4.03
C VAL A 82 9.46 -0.92 -2.59
N ALA A 83 10.30 0.05 -2.20
CA ALA A 83 10.69 0.30 -0.82
C ALA A 83 10.13 1.64 -0.35
N HIS A 84 9.22 1.59 0.61
CA HIS A 84 8.72 2.76 1.32
C HIS A 84 9.67 3.10 2.47
N LEU A 85 10.18 4.34 2.47
CA LEU A 85 11.29 4.74 3.32
C LEU A 85 10.92 5.87 4.28
N HIS A 86 11.15 5.63 5.56
CA HIS A 86 11.25 6.61 6.62
C HIS A 86 12.68 6.69 7.15
N MET A 87 13.07 7.86 7.63
CA MET A 87 14.38 8.06 8.26
C MET A 87 14.24 8.31 9.76
N ARG A 88 15.31 8.02 10.47
CA ARG A 88 15.44 8.26 11.91
C ARG A 88 16.60 9.20 12.21
N ASP A 89 16.41 10.06 13.21
CA ASP A 89 17.50 10.85 13.77
C ASP A 89 18.46 9.96 14.61
N ASP A 90 19.53 10.55 15.12
CA ASP A 90 20.51 9.82 15.91
C ASP A 90 19.98 9.34 17.28
N ASN A 91 18.79 9.81 17.68
CA ASN A 91 18.08 9.37 18.88
C ASN A 91 16.98 8.32 18.55
N GLY A 92 16.87 7.89 17.30
CA GLY A 92 15.88 6.92 16.83
C GLY A 92 14.48 7.48 16.64
N LYS A 93 14.28 8.81 16.67
CA LYS A 93 13.00 9.45 16.35
C LYS A 93 12.84 9.63 14.84
N GLY A 94 11.61 9.61 14.37
CA GLY A 94 11.31 9.94 12.97
C GLY A 94 11.83 11.32 12.60
N THR A 95 12.41 11.44 11.40
CA THR A 95 12.96 12.70 10.90
C THR A 95 12.72 12.88 9.41
N MET A 96 12.63 14.14 8.98
CA MET A 96 12.60 14.53 7.57
C MET A 96 13.96 15.08 7.09
N ASP A 97 15.05 14.71 7.77
CA ASP A 97 16.40 15.11 7.39
C ASP A 97 16.77 14.53 6.01
N THR A 98 16.91 15.43 5.04
CA THR A 98 17.27 15.10 3.64
C THR A 98 18.58 14.33 3.56
N GLU A 99 19.54 14.61 4.44
CA GLU A 99 20.85 13.94 4.42
C GLU A 99 20.73 12.44 4.80
N LYS A 100 19.84 12.08 5.71
CA LYS A 100 19.58 10.68 6.04
C LYS A 100 18.99 9.90 4.84
N PHE A 101 18.05 10.51 4.10
CA PHE A 101 17.52 9.95 2.86
C PHE A 101 18.61 9.80 1.80
N ARG A 102 19.46 10.82 1.64
CA ARG A 102 20.59 10.81 0.71
C ARG A 102 21.55 9.66 1.02
N GLN A 103 22.00 9.55 2.26
CA GLN A 103 22.91 8.52 2.71
C GLN A 103 22.35 7.13 2.47
N THR A 104 21.08 6.89 2.77
CA THR A 104 20.42 5.60 2.51
C THR A 104 20.47 5.24 1.03
N LYS A 105 20.09 6.20 0.16
CA LYS A 105 20.09 6.02 -1.30
C LYS A 105 21.51 5.75 -1.83
N GLU A 106 22.50 6.55 -1.42
CA GLU A 106 23.89 6.42 -1.87
C GLU A 106 24.53 5.11 -1.39
N LEU A 107 24.24 4.67 -0.15
CA LEU A 107 24.71 3.39 0.37
C LEU A 107 24.11 2.23 -0.43
N LEU A 108 22.82 2.27 -0.73
CA LEU A 108 22.18 1.24 -1.54
C LEU A 108 22.79 1.18 -2.94
N GLU A 109 22.95 2.31 -3.62
CA GLU A 109 23.53 2.39 -4.97
C GLU A 109 25.01 1.96 -5.01
N LYS A 110 25.79 2.31 -3.97
CA LYS A 110 27.20 1.99 -3.88
C LYS A 110 27.46 0.53 -3.56
N ASN A 111 26.74 -0.01 -2.56
CA ASN A 111 26.98 -1.36 -2.06
C ASN A 111 26.25 -2.42 -2.92
N HIS A 112 25.14 -2.05 -3.53
CA HIS A 112 24.25 -2.94 -4.26
C HIS A 112 23.83 -2.33 -5.62
N PRO A 113 24.76 -2.15 -6.56
CA PRO A 113 24.51 -1.49 -7.84
C PRO A 113 23.55 -2.27 -8.76
N ASP A 114 23.32 -3.54 -8.48
CA ASP A 114 22.35 -4.43 -9.12
C ASP A 114 20.92 -4.23 -8.61
N CYS A 115 20.75 -3.59 -7.46
CA CYS A 115 19.42 -3.32 -6.89
C CYS A 115 18.67 -2.28 -7.71
N ASP A 116 17.56 -2.69 -8.30
CA ASP A 116 16.71 -1.84 -9.14
C ASP A 116 15.36 -1.51 -8.48
N ILE A 117 15.25 -1.70 -7.16
CA ILE A 117 14.04 -1.42 -6.39
C ILE A 117 13.59 0.03 -6.53
N ILE A 118 12.29 0.25 -6.64
CA ILE A 118 11.69 1.58 -6.69
C ILE A 118 11.73 2.20 -5.30
N LEU A 119 12.34 3.38 -5.17
CA LEU A 119 12.34 4.12 -3.91
C LEU A 119 11.10 5.02 -3.82
N ASN A 120 10.31 4.81 -2.78
CA ASN A 120 9.15 5.60 -2.39
C ASN A 120 9.45 6.30 -1.06
N MET A 121 9.77 7.58 -1.11
CA MET A 121 10.19 8.34 0.08
C MET A 121 8.99 9.03 0.73
N THR A 122 8.83 8.83 2.05
CA THR A 122 7.74 9.46 2.82
C THR A 122 7.83 10.99 2.79
N THR A 123 6.68 11.65 2.88
CA THR A 123 6.58 13.09 3.20
C THR A 123 6.09 13.31 4.63
N SER A 124 6.02 12.24 5.44
CA SER A 124 5.56 12.28 6.82
C SER A 124 6.42 11.39 7.71
N GLY A 125 7.13 11.92 8.62
CA GLY A 125 8.01 11.13 9.51
C GLY A 125 8.36 11.86 10.79
N ASP A 126 8.04 13.15 10.82
CA ASP A 126 8.29 14.04 11.96
C ASP A 126 7.10 14.98 12.13
N ALA A 127 6.40 14.88 13.25
CA ALA A 127 5.24 15.71 13.57
C ALA A 127 5.60 17.20 13.73
N SER A 128 6.88 17.52 13.95
CA SER A 128 7.40 18.89 14.07
C SER A 128 7.91 19.47 12.75
N ALA A 129 7.98 18.65 11.69
CA ALA A 129 8.51 19.06 10.40
C ALA A 129 7.62 20.11 9.72
N THR A 130 8.26 21.14 9.16
CA THR A 130 7.58 22.13 8.33
C THR A 130 7.22 21.55 6.96
N GLU A 131 6.27 22.17 6.27
CA GLU A 131 5.91 21.80 4.89
C GLU A 131 7.13 21.77 3.96
N GLU A 132 8.06 22.69 4.14
CA GLU A 132 9.29 22.77 3.35
C GLU A 132 10.21 21.56 3.61
N THR A 133 10.46 21.22 4.88
CA THR A 133 11.32 20.07 5.22
C THR A 133 10.70 18.75 4.78
N ARG A 134 9.37 18.64 4.79
CA ARG A 134 8.62 17.46 4.31
C ARG A 134 8.78 17.21 2.81
N MET A 135 9.14 18.23 2.02
CA MET A 135 9.30 18.11 0.56
C MET A 135 10.75 18.18 0.09
N ARG A 136 11.68 18.69 0.92
CA ARG A 136 13.06 19.00 0.51
C ARG A 136 13.79 17.81 -0.10
N HIS A 137 13.73 16.65 0.52
CA HIS A 137 14.38 15.44 0.04
C HIS A 137 13.80 14.96 -1.31
N LEU A 138 12.49 15.13 -1.57
CA LEU A 138 11.92 14.84 -2.89
C LEU A 138 12.49 15.78 -3.96
N ILE A 139 12.62 17.07 -3.66
CA ILE A 139 13.14 18.08 -4.59
C ILE A 139 14.61 17.81 -4.92
N GLU A 140 15.41 17.48 -3.90
CA GLU A 140 16.85 17.28 -4.05
C GLU A 140 17.21 15.91 -4.62
N LEU A 141 16.54 14.83 -4.18
CA LEU A 141 16.94 13.46 -4.52
C LEU A 141 16.14 12.86 -5.67
N ARG A 142 14.96 13.41 -5.97
CA ARG A 142 14.06 13.01 -7.06
C ARG A 142 13.86 11.49 -7.12
N PRO A 143 13.33 10.85 -6.04
CA PRO A 143 13.00 9.44 -6.09
C PRO A 143 11.91 9.19 -7.13
N GLU A 144 11.73 7.93 -7.53
CA GLU A 144 10.66 7.58 -8.47
C GLU A 144 9.26 7.83 -7.88
N MET A 145 9.09 7.61 -6.57
CA MET A 145 7.83 7.81 -5.86
C MET A 145 8.02 8.57 -4.55
N GLY A 146 6.95 9.19 -4.09
CA GLY A 146 6.87 9.78 -2.75
C GLY A 146 5.43 9.74 -2.25
N THR A 147 5.22 9.81 -0.92
CA THR A 147 3.87 9.72 -0.37
C THR A 147 3.10 11.04 -0.49
N PHE A 148 1.78 10.89 -0.58
CA PHE A 148 0.80 11.97 -0.60
C PHE A 148 -0.34 11.57 0.33
N ASP A 149 -0.18 11.87 1.63
CA ASP A 149 -1.20 11.59 2.65
C ASP A 149 -2.41 12.50 2.45
N CYS A 150 -3.51 11.96 1.90
CA CYS A 150 -4.55 12.73 1.23
C CYS A 150 -5.58 13.37 2.17
N GLY A 151 -5.16 13.75 3.38
CA GLY A 151 -6.02 14.44 4.35
C GLY A 151 -5.41 14.48 5.76
N SER A 152 -5.96 15.36 6.59
CA SER A 152 -5.60 15.47 7.99
C SER A 152 -6.46 14.53 8.84
N MET A 153 -5.89 14.00 9.93
CA MET A 153 -6.61 13.15 10.87
C MET A 153 -6.06 13.27 12.29
N ASN A 154 -6.84 12.82 13.27
CA ASN A 154 -6.31 12.55 14.59
C ASN A 154 -5.42 11.30 14.52
N TRP A 155 -4.17 11.42 14.96
CA TRP A 155 -3.21 10.33 14.89
C TRP A 155 -3.16 9.56 16.21
N MET A 156 -3.50 8.27 16.17
CA MET A 156 -3.37 7.32 17.27
C MET A 156 -3.95 7.81 18.60
N HIS A 157 -5.03 8.61 18.57
CA HIS A 157 -5.67 9.25 19.73
C HIS A 157 -4.73 10.16 20.58
N SER A 158 -3.59 10.56 20.07
CA SER A 158 -2.53 11.26 20.82
C SER A 158 -2.12 12.60 20.23
N SER A 159 -2.25 12.78 18.91
CA SER A 159 -1.77 13.97 18.22
C SER A 159 -2.58 14.27 16.96
N LEU A 160 -2.23 15.35 16.27
CA LEU A 160 -2.80 15.71 14.96
C LEU A 160 -1.80 15.37 13.86
N PHE A 161 -2.28 14.68 12.84
CA PHE A 161 -1.55 14.51 11.58
C PHE A 161 -2.14 15.50 10.57
N ILE A 162 -1.40 16.58 10.32
CA ILE A 162 -1.89 17.72 9.55
C ILE A 162 -1.36 17.63 8.12
N ASN A 163 -2.30 17.53 7.17
CA ASN A 163 -2.09 17.66 5.73
C ASN A 163 -3.10 18.68 5.22
N SER A 164 -2.76 19.97 5.34
CA SER A 164 -3.64 21.07 4.94
C SER A 164 -3.91 21.04 3.43
N PRO A 165 -5.07 21.53 2.96
CA PRO A 165 -5.32 21.66 1.52
C PRO A 165 -4.23 22.44 0.80
N GLN A 166 -3.69 23.50 1.42
CA GLN A 166 -2.62 24.33 0.87
C GLN A 166 -1.32 23.53 0.71
N PHE A 167 -0.96 22.72 1.73
CA PHE A 167 0.19 21.83 1.65
C PHE A 167 0.02 20.79 0.55
N LEU A 168 -1.13 20.13 0.47
CA LEU A 168 -1.40 19.09 -0.52
C LEU A 168 -1.37 19.65 -1.95
N GLU A 169 -1.90 20.85 -2.18
CA GLU A 169 -1.78 21.52 -3.48
C GLU A 169 -0.32 21.79 -3.85
N LYS A 170 0.44 22.35 -2.92
CA LYS A 170 1.87 22.62 -3.11
C LYS A 170 2.67 21.34 -3.32
N LEU A 171 2.42 20.30 -2.51
CA LEU A 171 3.09 19.01 -2.64
C LEU A 171 2.82 18.37 -4.00
N GLY A 172 1.54 18.27 -4.40
CA GLY A 172 1.15 17.65 -5.66
C GLY A 172 1.73 18.40 -6.88
N GLN A 173 1.73 19.74 -6.87
CA GLN A 173 2.36 20.53 -7.92
C GLN A 173 3.87 20.30 -7.94
N THR A 174 4.53 20.35 -6.78
CA THR A 174 5.97 20.09 -6.68
C THR A 174 6.32 18.72 -7.23
N MET A 175 5.60 17.66 -6.84
CA MET A 175 5.85 16.29 -7.33
C MET A 175 5.69 16.19 -8.85
N GLN A 176 4.71 16.90 -9.43
CA GLN A 176 4.57 16.96 -10.89
C GLN A 176 5.77 17.64 -11.56
N ASP A 177 6.22 18.77 -11.04
CA ASP A 177 7.32 19.57 -11.61
C ASP A 177 8.65 18.82 -11.59
N ILE A 178 8.88 17.98 -10.56
CA ILE A 178 10.10 17.17 -10.41
C ILE A 178 9.95 15.73 -10.92
N HIS A 179 8.80 15.36 -11.49
CA HIS A 179 8.48 14.03 -12.01
C HIS A 179 8.56 12.88 -10.98
N VAL A 180 8.16 13.13 -9.74
CA VAL A 180 7.99 12.13 -8.70
C VAL A 180 6.53 11.66 -8.69
N LYS A 181 6.30 10.35 -8.76
CA LYS A 181 4.95 9.76 -8.73
C LYS A 181 4.39 9.80 -7.31
N PRO A 182 3.22 10.42 -7.08
CA PRO A 182 2.53 10.32 -5.79
C PRO A 182 2.01 8.89 -5.52
N GLU A 183 2.33 8.33 -4.35
CA GLU A 183 1.55 7.27 -3.71
C GLU A 183 0.53 7.94 -2.80
N VAL A 184 -0.75 7.80 -3.11
CA VAL A 184 -1.82 8.49 -2.38
C VAL A 184 -2.28 7.65 -1.21
N GLU A 185 -1.82 7.98 -0.02
CA GLU A 185 -2.16 7.29 1.21
C GLU A 185 -3.54 7.73 1.73
N CYS A 186 -4.43 6.74 1.93
CA CYS A 186 -5.80 6.97 2.38
C CYS A 186 -6.10 6.12 3.62
N PHE A 187 -6.40 6.78 4.73
CA PHE A 187 -6.76 6.17 6.01
C PHE A 187 -8.28 6.02 6.19
N ASP A 188 -9.06 6.64 5.32
CA ASP A 188 -10.52 6.55 5.27
C ASP A 188 -11.06 6.89 3.87
N PRO A 189 -12.35 6.61 3.58
CA PRO A 189 -12.92 6.87 2.27
C PRO A 189 -13.06 8.36 1.92
N GLY A 190 -13.08 9.27 2.89
CA GLY A 190 -13.09 10.72 2.65
C GLY A 190 -11.79 11.17 1.99
N MET A 191 -10.66 10.53 2.31
CA MET A 191 -9.39 10.81 1.67
C MET A 191 -9.36 10.37 0.20
N ILE A 192 -10.11 9.33 -0.20
CA ILE A 192 -10.29 8.96 -1.61
C ILE A 192 -11.09 10.07 -2.35
N ALA A 193 -12.11 10.63 -1.70
CA ALA A 193 -12.87 11.76 -2.27
C ALA A 193 -11.98 13.01 -2.42
N ASN A 194 -11.08 13.27 -1.47
CA ASN A 194 -10.07 14.33 -1.61
C ASN A 194 -9.15 14.06 -2.81
N ALA A 195 -8.67 12.84 -3.00
CA ALA A 195 -7.85 12.49 -4.15
C ALA A 195 -8.57 12.76 -5.48
N ALA A 196 -9.84 12.38 -5.58
CA ALA A 196 -10.68 12.68 -6.75
C ALA A 196 -10.82 14.19 -6.99
N TYR A 197 -10.97 14.98 -5.93
CA TYR A 197 -10.97 16.45 -6.02
C TYR A 197 -9.64 16.97 -6.56
N TYR A 198 -8.50 16.47 -6.07
CA TYR A 198 -7.17 16.89 -6.53
C TYR A 198 -6.87 16.43 -7.96
N VAL A 199 -7.37 15.29 -8.39
CA VAL A 199 -7.32 14.87 -9.81
C VAL A 199 -8.10 15.85 -10.68
N LYS A 200 -9.34 16.18 -10.30
CA LYS A 200 -10.16 17.15 -11.02
C LYS A 200 -9.53 18.55 -11.07
N LYS A 201 -8.84 18.94 -10.01
CA LYS A 201 -8.13 20.22 -9.92
C LYS A 201 -6.81 20.23 -10.69
N GLY A 202 -6.31 19.08 -11.17
CA GLY A 202 -5.03 18.96 -11.86
C GLY A 202 -3.80 18.93 -10.94
N VAL A 203 -4.00 18.78 -9.63
CA VAL A 203 -2.94 18.62 -8.62
C VAL A 203 -2.38 17.20 -8.63
N LEU A 204 -3.22 16.21 -8.89
CA LEU A 204 -2.82 14.82 -9.12
C LEU A 204 -3.12 14.45 -10.58
N LYS A 205 -2.26 13.61 -11.17
CA LYS A 205 -2.47 13.07 -12.52
C LYS A 205 -3.05 11.66 -12.44
N ALA A 206 -4.18 11.42 -13.12
CA ALA A 206 -4.71 10.08 -13.31
C ALA A 206 -3.89 9.30 -14.37
N PRO A 207 -3.78 7.96 -14.27
CA PRO A 207 -4.27 7.13 -13.17
C PRO A 207 -3.44 7.31 -11.89
N VAL A 208 -4.13 7.29 -10.75
CA VAL A 208 -3.52 7.43 -9.42
C VAL A 208 -3.08 6.04 -8.90
N HIS A 209 -2.04 5.99 -8.07
CA HIS A 209 -1.76 4.83 -7.25
C HIS A 209 -2.16 5.11 -5.81
N PHE A 210 -3.09 4.32 -5.27
CA PHE A 210 -3.56 4.44 -3.89
C PHE A 210 -2.85 3.45 -2.97
N GLN A 211 -2.56 3.89 -1.75
CA GLN A 211 -2.18 3.04 -0.63
C GLN A 211 -3.30 3.11 0.42
N PHE A 212 -4.03 2.01 0.62
CA PHE A 212 -5.06 1.95 1.66
C PHE A 212 -4.44 1.53 2.99
N CYS A 213 -4.48 2.45 3.97
CA CYS A 213 -3.88 2.30 5.29
C CYS A 213 -4.94 1.76 6.27
N MET A 214 -5.03 0.43 6.38
CA MET A 214 -6.11 -0.24 7.11
C MET A 214 -5.73 -0.50 8.58
N GLY A 215 -6.67 -0.22 9.49
CA GLY A 215 -6.50 -0.57 10.90
C GLY A 215 -5.64 0.39 11.72
N CYS A 216 -5.21 1.52 11.15
CA CYS A 216 -4.61 2.60 11.92
C CYS A 216 -5.64 3.21 12.88
N ALA A 217 -5.24 3.50 14.10
CA ALA A 217 -6.14 4.13 15.08
C ALA A 217 -6.61 5.51 14.57
N ASN A 218 -7.91 5.76 14.63
CA ASN A 218 -8.63 6.90 14.04
C ASN A 218 -8.77 6.86 12.50
N GLY A 219 -8.24 5.86 11.81
CA GLY A 219 -8.58 5.56 10.42
C GLY A 219 -9.70 4.51 10.31
N ILE A 220 -9.92 4.03 9.10
CA ILE A 220 -10.89 2.95 8.87
C ILE A 220 -10.39 1.62 9.49
N PRO A 221 -11.24 0.88 10.23
CA PRO A 221 -10.83 -0.41 10.79
C PRO A 221 -10.39 -1.41 9.72
N GLY A 222 -9.30 -2.16 10.00
CA GLY A 222 -8.78 -3.19 9.11
C GLY A 222 -9.69 -4.41 9.09
N SER A 223 -10.46 -4.57 8.00
CA SER A 223 -11.30 -5.74 7.73
C SER A 223 -11.54 -5.90 6.24
N ALA A 224 -11.86 -7.13 5.81
CA ALA A 224 -12.23 -7.43 4.42
C ALA A 224 -13.39 -6.53 3.93
N LYS A 225 -14.43 -6.37 4.75
CA LYS A 225 -15.59 -5.51 4.42
C LYS A 225 -15.18 -4.07 4.13
N ASN A 226 -14.34 -3.50 4.98
CA ASN A 226 -13.90 -2.13 4.83
C ASN A 226 -12.94 -1.95 3.64
N LEU A 227 -12.09 -2.93 3.36
CA LEU A 227 -11.22 -2.90 2.18
C LEU A 227 -12.04 -2.98 0.88
N VAL A 228 -13.08 -3.80 0.83
CA VAL A 228 -14.04 -3.79 -0.30
C VAL A 228 -14.63 -2.41 -0.49
N PHE A 229 -15.09 -1.77 0.60
CA PHE A 229 -15.68 -0.44 0.55
C PHE A 229 -14.69 0.64 0.06
N MET A 230 -13.43 0.60 0.52
CA MET A 230 -12.38 1.52 0.03
C MET A 230 -12.13 1.32 -1.46
N LYS A 231 -12.00 0.06 -1.91
CA LYS A 231 -11.80 -0.26 -3.33
C LYS A 231 -12.96 0.19 -4.20
N GLU A 232 -14.20 -0.10 -3.83
CA GLU A 232 -15.39 0.32 -4.58
C GLU A 232 -15.51 1.84 -4.64
N THR A 233 -15.21 2.55 -3.55
CA THR A 233 -15.16 4.01 -3.51
C THR A 233 -14.11 4.55 -4.48
N MET A 234 -12.91 3.95 -4.50
CA MET A 234 -11.84 4.33 -5.42
C MET A 234 -12.26 4.10 -6.88
N GLU A 235 -12.83 2.94 -7.21
CA GLU A 235 -13.27 2.62 -8.58
C GLU A 235 -14.35 3.59 -9.09
N GLN A 236 -15.24 4.00 -8.19
CA GLN A 236 -16.29 4.97 -8.51
C GLN A 236 -15.74 6.38 -8.76
N LEU A 237 -14.79 6.83 -7.92
CA LEU A 237 -14.32 8.23 -7.93
C LEU A 237 -13.07 8.45 -8.78
N CYS A 238 -12.20 7.44 -8.89
CA CYS A 238 -10.92 7.48 -9.61
C CYS A 238 -10.73 6.22 -10.48
N PRO A 239 -11.59 5.99 -11.50
CA PRO A 239 -11.53 4.78 -12.31
C PRO A 239 -10.19 4.62 -13.01
N GLY A 240 -9.75 3.36 -13.18
CA GLY A 240 -8.46 3.01 -13.80
C GLY A 240 -7.24 3.19 -12.92
N SER A 241 -7.43 3.60 -11.66
CA SER A 241 -6.36 3.69 -10.66
C SER A 241 -5.89 2.32 -10.18
N THR A 242 -4.62 2.22 -9.82
CA THR A 242 -4.04 1.05 -9.15
C THR A 242 -4.06 1.26 -7.63
N TRP A 243 -3.94 0.19 -6.87
CA TRP A 243 -3.95 0.29 -5.41
C TRP A 243 -3.18 -0.83 -4.74
N SER A 244 -2.63 -0.50 -3.59
CA SER A 244 -2.03 -1.41 -2.63
C SER A 244 -2.68 -1.22 -1.25
N THR A 245 -2.44 -2.15 -0.33
CA THR A 245 -2.91 -2.03 1.05
C THR A 245 -1.99 -2.71 2.03
N PHE A 246 -2.01 -2.23 3.26
CA PHE A 246 -1.53 -2.94 4.44
C PHE A 246 -2.59 -2.94 5.52
N GLY A 247 -2.43 -3.84 6.48
CA GLY A 247 -3.23 -3.86 7.71
C GLY A 247 -2.32 -3.81 8.93
N VAL A 248 -2.67 -2.96 9.89
CA VAL A 248 -1.93 -2.86 11.15
C VAL A 248 -2.32 -3.99 12.10
N GLY A 249 -1.34 -4.63 12.71
CA GLY A 249 -1.53 -5.63 13.75
C GLY A 249 -2.32 -6.86 13.27
N HIS A 250 -3.41 -7.17 13.95
CA HIS A 250 -4.22 -8.38 13.68
C HIS A 250 -4.90 -8.38 12.31
N SER A 251 -5.08 -7.23 11.69
CA SER A 251 -5.71 -7.12 10.38
C SER A 251 -4.77 -7.41 9.20
N ALA A 252 -3.46 -7.53 9.44
CA ALA A 252 -2.45 -7.66 8.39
C ALA A 252 -2.70 -8.82 7.42
N MET A 253 -3.00 -10.01 7.95
CA MET A 253 -3.23 -11.18 7.10
C MET A 253 -4.58 -11.12 6.38
N GLU A 254 -5.63 -10.66 7.06
CA GLU A 254 -6.97 -10.51 6.46
C GLU A 254 -6.92 -9.52 5.29
N THR A 255 -6.28 -8.36 5.46
CA THR A 255 -6.13 -7.37 4.39
C THR A 255 -5.28 -7.90 3.23
N MET A 256 -4.19 -8.62 3.51
CA MET A 256 -3.34 -9.23 2.47
C MET A 256 -4.12 -10.21 1.58
N TYR A 257 -4.84 -11.16 2.17
CA TYR A 257 -5.65 -12.11 1.39
C TYR A 257 -6.78 -11.44 0.64
N THR A 258 -7.44 -10.45 1.27
CA THR A 258 -8.50 -9.69 0.64
C THR A 258 -7.98 -8.86 -0.53
N ALA A 259 -6.80 -8.25 -0.40
CA ALA A 259 -6.15 -7.51 -1.48
C ALA A 259 -5.93 -8.40 -2.71
N LEU A 260 -5.39 -9.61 -2.53
CA LEU A 260 -5.19 -10.57 -3.63
C LEU A 260 -6.51 -10.94 -4.30
N ALA A 261 -7.54 -11.26 -3.50
CA ALA A 261 -8.86 -11.63 -4.00
C ALA A 261 -9.53 -10.49 -4.79
N LEU A 262 -9.29 -9.25 -4.42
CA LEU A 262 -9.82 -8.05 -5.09
C LEU A 262 -8.90 -7.50 -6.19
N GLY A 263 -7.73 -8.10 -6.38
CA GLY A 263 -6.78 -7.74 -7.41
C GLY A 263 -5.92 -6.51 -7.10
N GLY A 264 -5.72 -6.19 -5.83
CA GLY A 264 -4.79 -5.16 -5.36
C GLY A 264 -3.35 -5.65 -5.23
N HIS A 265 -2.48 -4.72 -4.86
CA HIS A 265 -1.08 -4.97 -4.49
C HIS A 265 -0.92 -5.00 -2.98
N ILE A 266 0.25 -5.40 -2.50
CA ILE A 266 0.50 -5.69 -1.08
C ILE A 266 1.62 -4.81 -0.56
N ARG A 267 1.42 -4.20 0.62
CA ARG A 267 2.49 -3.61 1.43
C ARG A 267 2.65 -4.42 2.70
N VAL A 268 3.90 -4.65 3.09
CA VAL A 268 4.31 -5.36 4.33
C VAL A 268 5.52 -4.70 4.96
N GLY A 269 5.81 -5.00 6.21
CA GLY A 269 7.05 -4.58 6.87
C GLY A 269 6.89 -4.23 8.33
N MET A 270 8.05 -3.99 8.97
CA MET A 270 8.12 -3.68 10.41
C MET A 270 7.55 -2.29 10.76
N GLU A 271 7.43 -1.41 9.79
CA GLU A 271 6.72 -0.15 9.95
C GLU A 271 5.27 -0.38 10.39
N ASP A 272 4.60 -1.35 9.76
CA ASP A 272 3.19 -1.63 9.96
C ASP A 272 2.96 -2.70 11.03
N ASN A 273 3.90 -3.66 11.17
CA ASN A 273 3.79 -4.81 12.06
C ASN A 273 5.16 -5.28 12.55
N VAL A 274 5.46 -5.05 13.82
CA VAL A 274 6.70 -5.58 14.44
C VAL A 274 6.62 -7.06 14.79
N MET A 275 5.41 -7.64 14.75
CA MET A 275 5.13 -9.06 14.99
C MET A 275 4.94 -9.79 13.68
N TYR A 276 5.65 -10.90 13.47
CA TYR A 276 5.42 -11.81 12.35
C TYR A 276 4.13 -12.62 12.50
N ALA A 277 3.88 -13.08 13.72
CA ALA A 277 2.66 -13.78 14.12
C ALA A 277 2.32 -13.42 15.58
N LYS A 278 1.14 -13.83 16.06
CA LYS A 278 0.73 -13.59 17.44
C LYS A 278 1.76 -14.15 18.43
N GLY A 279 2.38 -13.25 19.20
CA GLY A 279 3.38 -13.61 20.22
C GLY A 279 4.79 -13.91 19.65
N GLN A 280 5.03 -13.68 18.34
CA GLN A 280 6.30 -13.90 17.68
C GLN A 280 6.76 -12.62 17.01
N LEU A 281 7.85 -12.03 17.47
CA LEU A 281 8.49 -10.89 16.80
C LEU A 281 9.00 -11.30 15.41
N ALA A 282 8.99 -10.36 14.50
CA ALA A 282 9.63 -10.54 13.20
C ALA A 282 11.16 -10.57 13.36
N GLU A 283 11.81 -11.48 12.66
CA GLU A 283 13.27 -11.60 12.64
C GLU A 283 13.92 -10.64 11.65
N SER A 284 13.20 -10.28 10.58
CA SER A 284 13.65 -9.33 9.54
C SER A 284 12.45 -8.84 8.72
N ASN A 285 12.60 -7.74 8.01
CA ASN A 285 11.64 -7.30 6.98
C ASN A 285 11.56 -8.29 5.82
N ARG A 286 12.68 -8.89 5.45
CA ARG A 286 12.74 -9.96 4.44
C ARG A 286 11.73 -11.09 4.71
N GLN A 287 11.54 -11.49 5.97
CA GLN A 287 10.60 -12.54 6.36
C GLN A 287 9.15 -12.21 5.95
N PHE A 288 8.75 -10.93 6.02
CA PHE A 288 7.44 -10.48 5.56
C PHE A 288 7.33 -10.54 4.03
N VAL A 289 8.37 -10.15 3.31
CA VAL A 289 8.39 -10.21 1.84
C VAL A 289 8.33 -11.66 1.35
N GLU A 290 9.09 -12.58 1.95
CA GLU A 290 9.06 -14.01 1.63
C GLU A 290 7.67 -14.61 1.86
N ARG A 291 6.97 -14.22 2.95
CA ARG A 291 5.58 -14.63 3.19
C ARG A 291 4.64 -14.07 2.13
N ALA A 292 4.72 -12.79 1.81
CA ALA A 292 3.89 -12.17 0.77
C ALA A 292 4.11 -12.83 -0.59
N ALA A 293 5.36 -13.06 -0.98
CA ALA A 293 5.73 -13.73 -2.24
C ALA A 293 5.18 -15.17 -2.32
N ARG A 294 5.23 -15.91 -1.21
CA ARG A 294 4.64 -17.25 -1.13
C ARG A 294 3.13 -17.20 -1.30
N VAL A 295 2.44 -16.32 -0.57
CA VAL A 295 0.98 -16.18 -0.61
C VAL A 295 0.50 -15.74 -2.00
N ILE A 296 1.22 -14.82 -2.67
CA ILE A 296 0.93 -14.41 -4.05
C ILE A 296 0.97 -15.61 -4.99
N ARG A 297 2.02 -16.45 -4.91
CA ARG A 297 2.16 -17.64 -5.76
C ARG A 297 1.11 -18.72 -5.45
N GLU A 298 0.80 -18.96 -4.17
CA GLU A 298 -0.26 -19.89 -3.76
C GLU A 298 -1.65 -19.45 -4.24
N TYR A 299 -1.87 -18.13 -4.36
CA TYR A 299 -3.10 -17.57 -4.94
C TYR A 299 -3.18 -17.73 -6.46
N GLY A 300 -2.07 -18.05 -7.14
CA GLY A 300 -1.99 -18.20 -8.59
C GLY A 300 -1.54 -16.93 -9.32
N ASN A 301 -1.09 -15.90 -8.60
CA ASN A 301 -0.46 -14.71 -9.16
C ASN A 301 1.06 -14.86 -9.22
N GLU A 302 1.70 -13.93 -9.92
CA GLU A 302 3.15 -13.78 -9.94
C GLU A 302 3.58 -12.52 -9.18
N VAL A 303 4.75 -12.59 -8.55
CA VAL A 303 5.38 -11.41 -7.93
C VAL A 303 5.92 -10.53 -9.06
N ALA A 304 5.54 -9.25 -9.05
CA ALA A 304 6.04 -8.28 -10.01
C ALA A 304 7.53 -7.97 -9.73
N THR A 305 8.34 -7.95 -10.77
CA THR A 305 9.68 -7.36 -10.73
C THR A 305 9.60 -5.84 -10.60
N PRO A 306 10.68 -5.13 -10.22
CA PRO A 306 10.68 -3.67 -10.20
C PRO A 306 10.34 -3.06 -11.56
N ASP A 307 10.78 -3.62 -12.68
CA ASP A 307 10.42 -3.12 -14.01
C ASP A 307 8.95 -3.32 -14.34
N GLU A 308 8.39 -4.49 -14.03
CA GLU A 308 6.94 -4.73 -14.17
C GLU A 308 6.12 -3.81 -13.24
N ALA A 309 6.64 -3.52 -12.04
CA ALA A 309 6.03 -2.55 -11.13
C ALA A 309 6.06 -1.13 -11.70
N ARG A 310 7.15 -0.72 -12.38
CA ARG A 310 7.21 0.57 -13.09
C ARG A 310 6.15 0.67 -14.17
N GLU A 311 5.96 -0.37 -14.96
CA GLU A 311 4.90 -0.41 -16.00
C GLU A 311 3.51 -0.29 -15.37
N ILE A 312 3.21 -1.08 -14.33
CA ILE A 312 1.92 -1.07 -13.62
C ILE A 312 1.63 0.31 -13.01
N LEU A 313 2.65 0.94 -12.42
CA LEU A 313 2.54 2.25 -11.76
C LEU A 313 2.63 3.42 -12.74
N GLY A 314 2.96 3.18 -14.01
CA GLY A 314 3.14 4.23 -15.01
C GLY A 314 4.37 5.11 -14.75
N LEU A 315 5.43 4.52 -14.19
CA LEU A 315 6.74 5.14 -14.02
C LEU A 315 7.57 5.04 -15.29
N ALA A 316 8.57 5.92 -15.42
CA ALA A 316 9.53 5.80 -16.52
C ALA A 316 10.40 4.53 -16.33
N PRO A 317 10.82 3.86 -17.44
CA PRO A 317 11.80 2.80 -17.35
C PRO A 317 13.09 3.27 -16.65
N ARG A 318 13.74 2.39 -15.89
CA ARG A 318 15.06 2.68 -15.32
C ARG A 318 16.05 2.96 -16.46
N LYS A 319 16.80 4.06 -16.34
CA LYS A 319 17.83 4.43 -17.30
C LYS A 319 19.11 3.61 -17.12
#